data_7bf5149422e62725205c4ca088c482b6
#
_entry.id   7bf5149422e62725205c4ca088c482b6
#
_cell.length_a   1.000
_cell.length_b   1.000
_cell.length_c   1.000
_cell.angle_alpha   90.00
_cell.angle_beta   90.00
_cell.angle_gamma   90.00
#
_symmetry.space_group_name_H-M   'P 1'
#
loop_
_entity.id
_entity.type
_entity.pdbx_description
1 polymer ?
#
loop_
_entity_poly.entity_id
_entity_poly.type
_entity_poly.pdbx_seq_one_letter_code
_entity_poly.pdbx_strand_id
1 'polypeptide(L)'
;MQDFTGVPAIVDLAAMRDAMEKLGGDPAKINPLSPAELVIDHSVQVDGYGEDGSFDLNAKLEYERNKERYEFLRWGQTAFDNLKVVPPATGIVHQVNLEYLARVVFNDSKNGKSLAYPDTLVGTDSHTTMINGLGVLGWGVGGIEAEAAMLGQPISLLIPQVIGFKLNGRLPEGTTATDLVLTVTEMLRNHGVVGKFVEFYGDGLADLPLADRATIANMAPEYGATCGIFPID
;
A
#
# COMPACT_ATOMS: atom_id res chain seq x y z
N MET A 1 2.91 -3.25 3.15
CA MET A 1 1.52 -3.80 3.17
C MET A 1 0.61 -2.73 3.74
N GLN A 2 -0.45 -2.43 3.03
CA GLN A 2 -1.53 -1.61 3.56
C GLN A 2 -2.57 -2.55 4.17
N ASP A 3 -3.03 -2.25 5.39
CA ASP A 3 -4.08 -2.99 6.07
C ASP A 3 -5.03 -1.99 6.75
N PHE A 4 -6.31 -2.08 6.45
CA PHE A 4 -7.35 -1.09 6.70
C PHE A 4 -7.29 -0.42 8.09
N THR A 5 -7.32 -1.22 9.16
CA THR A 5 -7.16 -0.74 10.54
C THR A 5 -5.81 -1.10 11.15
N GLY A 6 -4.98 -1.80 10.41
CA GLY A 6 -3.71 -2.33 10.87
C GLY A 6 -3.80 -3.58 11.74
N VAL A 7 -5.00 -4.17 11.91
CA VAL A 7 -5.22 -5.29 12.83
C VAL A 7 -5.55 -6.60 12.13
N PRO A 8 -6.38 -6.65 11.07
CA PRO A 8 -6.93 -7.89 10.54
C PRO A 8 -5.88 -8.97 10.23
N ALA A 9 -4.87 -8.66 9.44
CA ALA A 9 -3.86 -9.64 9.04
C ALA A 9 -3.08 -10.20 10.23
N ILE A 10 -2.78 -9.38 11.25
CA ILE A 10 -2.03 -9.84 12.43
C ILE A 10 -2.92 -10.69 13.34
N VAL A 11 -4.20 -10.37 13.45
CA VAL A 11 -5.18 -11.19 14.18
C VAL A 11 -5.27 -12.58 13.56
N ASP A 12 -5.36 -12.66 12.25
CA ASP A 12 -5.46 -13.93 11.55
C ASP A 12 -4.16 -14.74 11.66
N LEU A 13 -3.00 -14.12 11.56
CA LEU A 13 -1.73 -14.79 11.83
C LEU A 13 -1.64 -15.33 13.27
N ALA A 14 -2.13 -14.57 14.25
CA ALA A 14 -2.19 -15.03 15.64
C ALA A 14 -3.15 -16.23 15.80
N ALA A 15 -4.34 -16.15 15.20
CA ALA A 15 -5.32 -17.24 15.18
C ALA A 15 -4.78 -18.50 14.49
N MET A 16 -3.99 -18.34 13.43
CA MET A 16 -3.30 -19.46 12.78
C MET A 16 -2.27 -20.12 13.69
N ARG A 17 -1.55 -19.38 14.54
CA ARG A 17 -0.67 -19.94 15.56
C ARG A 17 -1.42 -20.77 16.56
N ASP A 18 -2.54 -20.27 17.07
CA ASP A 18 -3.41 -21.02 17.99
C ASP A 18 -3.95 -22.31 17.35
N ALA A 19 -4.33 -22.23 16.08
CA ALA A 19 -4.78 -23.42 15.34
C ALA A 19 -3.66 -24.43 15.14
N MET A 20 -2.44 -23.96 14.81
CA MET A 20 -1.27 -24.80 14.65
C MET A 20 -0.93 -25.56 15.95
N GLU A 21 -0.97 -24.87 17.08
CA GLU A 21 -0.76 -25.49 18.40
C GLU A 21 -1.80 -26.56 18.71
N LYS A 22 -3.09 -26.25 18.48
CA LYS A 22 -4.19 -27.22 18.67
C LYS A 22 -4.07 -28.47 17.78
N LEU A 23 -3.46 -28.32 16.61
CA LEU A 23 -3.18 -29.43 15.69
C LEU A 23 -1.88 -30.19 16.04
N GLY A 24 -1.18 -29.80 17.10
CA GLY A 24 0.09 -30.40 17.52
C GLY A 24 1.31 -30.01 16.66
N GLY A 25 1.18 -28.94 15.88
CA GLY A 25 2.27 -28.38 15.10
C GLY A 25 3.06 -27.31 15.88
N ASP A 26 4.08 -26.77 15.24
CA ASP A 26 4.92 -25.71 15.80
C ASP A 26 4.36 -24.33 15.39
N PRO A 27 3.79 -23.53 16.33
CA PRO A 27 3.24 -22.20 16.03
C PRO A 27 4.27 -21.22 15.45
N ALA A 28 5.57 -21.40 15.75
CA ALA A 28 6.63 -20.54 15.24
C ALA A 28 6.81 -20.62 13.72
N LYS A 29 6.26 -21.63 13.07
CA LYS A 29 6.24 -21.74 11.60
C LYS A 29 5.29 -20.73 10.93
N ILE A 30 4.34 -20.18 11.67
CA ILE A 30 3.46 -19.13 11.17
C ILE A 30 4.18 -17.79 11.34
N ASN A 31 4.81 -17.36 10.27
CA ASN A 31 5.52 -16.08 10.15
C ASN A 31 5.43 -15.56 8.72
N PRO A 32 5.47 -14.25 8.50
CA PRO A 32 5.68 -13.69 7.18
C PRO A 32 7.00 -14.20 6.58
N LEU A 33 6.95 -14.81 5.41
CA LEU A 33 8.14 -15.32 4.70
C LEU A 33 8.85 -14.22 3.91
N SER A 34 8.14 -13.13 3.62
CA SER A 34 8.69 -11.92 3.02
C SER A 34 8.56 -10.77 4.00
N PRO A 35 9.41 -9.74 3.92
CA PRO A 35 9.28 -8.56 4.76
C PRO A 35 7.89 -7.93 4.62
N ALA A 36 7.19 -7.77 5.73
CA ALA A 36 5.90 -7.11 5.81
C ALA A 36 6.03 -5.85 6.66
N GLU A 37 5.91 -4.70 6.04
CA GLU A 37 5.87 -3.40 6.70
C GLU A 37 4.43 -2.90 6.63
N LEU A 38 3.76 -2.92 7.78
CA LEU A 38 2.34 -2.62 7.89
C LEU A 38 2.13 -1.13 8.13
N VAL A 39 1.27 -0.52 7.33
CA VAL A 39 0.85 0.87 7.47
C VAL A 39 -0.65 0.91 7.70
N ILE A 40 -1.07 1.62 8.75
CA ILE A 40 -2.49 1.86 9.06
C ILE A 40 -3.06 2.84 8.04
N ASP A 41 -4.29 2.63 7.59
CA ASP A 41 -4.95 3.51 6.65
C ASP A 41 -6.08 4.32 7.31
N HIS A 42 -7.29 3.88 7.33
CA HIS A 42 -8.49 4.70 7.55
C HIS A 42 -8.87 4.99 9.00
N SER A 43 -8.12 4.61 9.99
CA SER A 43 -8.56 4.64 11.39
C SER A 43 -7.94 5.71 12.27
N VAL A 44 -7.34 6.72 11.66
CA VAL A 44 -6.77 7.88 12.37
C VAL A 44 -7.70 9.07 12.25
N GLN A 45 -7.99 9.72 13.37
CA GLN A 45 -8.87 10.89 13.44
C GLN A 45 -8.07 12.16 13.74
N VAL A 46 -8.53 13.28 13.20
CA VAL A 46 -8.02 14.61 13.52
C VAL A 46 -9.03 15.34 14.40
N ASP A 47 -8.68 15.57 15.66
CA ASP A 47 -9.54 16.23 16.64
C ASP A 47 -9.23 17.72 16.78
N GLY A 48 -7.96 18.09 16.71
CA GLY A 48 -7.50 19.48 16.73
C GLY A 48 -6.75 19.83 15.45
N TYR A 49 -6.93 21.06 14.97
CA TYR A 49 -6.27 21.53 13.74
C TYR A 49 -6.05 23.05 13.80
N GLY A 50 -5.06 23.53 13.04
CA GLY A 50 -4.81 24.94 12.82
C GLY A 50 -4.25 25.71 14.02
N GLU A 51 -3.90 25.03 15.10
CA GLU A 51 -3.36 25.64 16.32
C GLU A 51 -2.05 24.97 16.75
N ASP A 52 -1.21 25.70 17.47
CA ASP A 52 -0.02 25.15 18.09
C ASP A 52 -0.41 24.04 19.09
N GLY A 53 0.30 22.91 19.03
CA GLY A 53 0.01 21.74 19.86
C GLY A 53 -1.08 20.81 19.36
N SER A 54 -1.76 21.09 18.23
CA SER A 54 -2.76 20.19 17.64
C SER A 54 -2.18 18.82 17.32
N PHE A 55 -0.92 18.72 16.89
CA PHE A 55 -0.25 17.46 16.63
C PHE A 55 -0.14 16.60 17.90
N ASP A 56 0.34 17.18 18.98
CA ASP A 56 0.52 16.47 20.26
C ASP A 56 -0.84 16.06 20.85
N LEU A 57 -1.86 16.90 20.72
CA LEU A 57 -3.23 16.59 21.12
C LEU A 57 -3.76 15.38 20.33
N ASN A 58 -3.66 15.41 19.02
CA ASN A 58 -4.13 14.31 18.16
C ASN A 58 -3.38 13.01 18.46
N ALA A 59 -2.07 13.06 18.61
CA ALA A 59 -1.27 11.89 18.97
C ALA A 59 -1.69 11.29 20.33
N LYS A 60 -1.92 12.15 21.33
CA LYS A 60 -2.38 11.70 22.64
C LYS A 60 -3.75 11.03 22.57
N LEU A 61 -4.72 11.65 21.90
CA LEU A 61 -6.06 11.12 21.76
C LEU A 61 -6.07 9.82 20.94
N GLU A 62 -5.24 9.71 19.91
CA GLU A 62 -5.07 8.49 19.14
C GLU A 62 -4.57 7.33 20.01
N TYR A 63 -3.55 7.54 20.83
CA TYR A 63 -3.05 6.53 21.76
C TYR A 63 -4.10 6.15 22.83
N GLU A 64 -4.86 7.10 23.36
CA GLU A 64 -5.89 6.83 24.34
C GLU A 64 -7.05 6.00 23.76
N ARG A 65 -7.50 6.33 22.55
CA ARG A 65 -8.59 5.63 21.87
C ARG A 65 -8.24 4.23 21.44
N ASN A 66 -7.04 4.07 20.92
CA ASN A 66 -6.60 2.86 20.24
C ASN A 66 -5.50 2.12 21.01
N LYS A 67 -5.44 2.29 22.33
CA LYS A 67 -4.42 1.68 23.20
C LYS A 67 -4.31 0.18 23.00
N GLU A 68 -5.43 -0.53 23.03
CA GLU A 68 -5.47 -1.99 22.86
C GLU A 68 -4.91 -2.42 21.51
N ARG A 69 -5.28 -1.70 20.44
CA ARG A 69 -4.74 -1.94 19.10
C ARG A 69 -3.22 -1.80 19.05
N TYR A 70 -2.69 -0.73 19.61
CA TYR A 70 -1.25 -0.48 19.58
C TYR A 70 -0.45 -1.43 20.48
N GLU A 71 -1.01 -1.85 21.60
CA GLU A 71 -0.43 -2.90 22.44
C GLU A 71 -0.37 -4.24 21.67
N PHE A 72 -1.44 -4.59 20.97
CA PHE A 72 -1.50 -5.78 20.13
C PHE A 72 -0.50 -5.72 18.96
N LEU A 73 -0.44 -4.61 18.23
CA LEU A 73 0.49 -4.43 17.13
C LEU A 73 1.95 -4.47 17.58
N ARG A 74 2.24 -3.88 18.75
CA ARG A 74 3.57 -3.97 19.37
C ARG A 74 3.94 -5.40 19.74
N TRP A 75 2.98 -6.16 20.29
CA TRP A 75 3.17 -7.59 20.51
C TRP A 75 3.48 -8.30 19.18
N GLY A 76 2.73 -8.04 18.13
CA GLY A 76 2.92 -8.65 16.80
C GLY A 76 4.34 -8.46 16.27
N GLN A 77 4.93 -7.28 16.40
CA GLN A 77 6.31 -7.02 15.98
C GLN A 77 7.35 -7.85 16.74
N THR A 78 7.05 -8.28 17.97
CA THR A 78 7.94 -9.12 18.76
C THR A 78 7.66 -10.61 18.58
N ALA A 79 6.43 -10.95 18.25
CA ALA A 79 5.98 -12.33 18.09
C ALA A 79 6.28 -12.90 16.69
N PHE A 80 6.26 -12.04 15.66
CA PHE A 80 6.48 -12.44 14.27
C PHE A 80 7.79 -11.89 13.72
N ASP A 81 8.55 -12.76 13.07
CA ASP A 81 9.70 -12.36 12.27
C ASP A 81 9.24 -11.67 11.00
N ASN A 82 10.08 -10.79 10.43
CA ASN A 82 9.80 -10.04 9.20
C ASN A 82 8.56 -9.12 9.26
N LEU A 83 8.02 -8.81 10.44
CA LEU A 83 6.92 -7.90 10.61
C LEU A 83 7.38 -6.59 11.27
N LYS A 84 7.09 -5.48 10.62
CA LYS A 84 7.25 -4.14 11.18
C LYS A 84 5.93 -3.40 11.07
N VAL A 85 5.63 -2.57 12.05
CA VAL A 85 4.45 -1.72 12.05
C VAL A 85 4.90 -0.27 12.12
N VAL A 86 4.41 0.56 11.20
CA VAL A 86 4.64 1.99 11.24
C VAL A 86 3.94 2.56 12.48
N PRO A 87 4.65 3.27 13.37
CA PRO A 87 4.09 3.74 14.62
C PRO A 87 3.02 4.81 14.38
N PRO A 88 2.11 5.01 15.35
CA PRO A 88 1.15 6.10 15.29
C PRO A 88 1.86 7.47 15.25
N ALA A 89 1.11 8.51 14.88
CA ALA A 89 1.60 9.87 14.65
C ALA A 89 2.64 10.00 13.51
N THR A 90 2.79 8.98 12.67
CA THR A 90 3.68 8.99 11.51
C THR A 90 2.89 9.28 10.21
N GLY A 91 1.57 9.24 10.27
CA GLY A 91 0.66 9.38 9.15
C GLY A 91 0.11 8.04 8.68
N ILE A 92 -0.90 8.12 7.82
CA ILE A 92 -1.53 6.97 7.16
C ILE A 92 -0.91 6.73 5.78
N VAL A 93 -1.30 5.64 5.13
CA VAL A 93 -0.76 5.26 3.81
C VAL A 93 -0.94 6.34 2.74
N HIS A 94 -2.02 7.13 2.80
CA HIS A 94 -2.29 8.23 1.87
C HIS A 94 -1.44 9.50 2.12
N GLN A 95 -0.67 9.55 3.18
CA GLN A 95 0.11 10.71 3.54
C GLN A 95 1.57 10.53 3.10
N VAL A 96 2.49 10.35 3.88
CA VAL A 96 3.87 10.72 3.57
C VAL A 96 4.85 9.55 3.48
N ASN A 97 4.40 8.34 3.74
CA ASN A 97 5.35 7.27 3.99
C ASN A 97 5.68 6.41 2.78
N LEU A 98 5.08 6.68 1.63
CA LEU A 98 5.31 5.89 0.43
C LEU A 98 6.78 5.88 0.03
N GLU A 99 7.40 7.05 -0.08
CA GLU A 99 8.81 7.17 -0.48
C GLU A 99 9.78 6.62 0.55
N TYR A 100 9.43 6.73 1.83
CA TYR A 100 10.25 6.22 2.92
C TYR A 100 10.22 4.70 3.03
N LEU A 101 9.07 4.09 2.78
CA LEU A 101 8.86 2.65 2.95
C LEU A 101 9.12 1.87 1.67
N ALA A 102 8.79 2.42 0.50
CA ALA A 102 8.98 1.76 -0.77
C ALA A 102 10.43 1.80 -1.21
N ARG A 103 11.04 0.63 -1.29
CA ARG A 103 12.44 0.50 -1.70
C ARG A 103 12.63 0.50 -3.20
N VAL A 104 11.55 0.37 -3.97
CA VAL A 104 11.49 0.25 -5.44
C VAL A 104 12.27 -0.98 -5.95
N VAL A 105 13.49 -1.20 -5.48
CA VAL A 105 14.32 -2.35 -5.83
C VAL A 105 14.86 -2.99 -4.56
N PHE A 106 14.60 -4.28 -4.42
CA PHE A 106 15.24 -5.11 -3.40
C PHE A 106 16.55 -5.67 -3.90
N ASN A 107 17.49 -5.83 -2.96
CA ASN A 107 18.73 -6.54 -3.16
C ASN A 107 18.83 -7.67 -2.13
N ASP A 108 18.97 -8.87 -2.62
CA ASP A 108 19.13 -10.07 -1.78
C ASP A 108 20.40 -10.81 -2.17
N SER A 109 20.95 -11.60 -1.24
CA SER A 109 22.11 -12.45 -1.48
C SER A 109 21.73 -13.90 -1.38
N LYS A 110 21.66 -14.60 -2.51
CA LYS A 110 21.33 -16.01 -2.57
C LYS A 110 22.48 -16.79 -3.19
N ASN A 111 23.02 -17.77 -2.45
CA ASN A 111 24.12 -18.64 -2.91
C ASN A 111 25.38 -17.86 -3.33
N GLY A 112 25.73 -16.79 -2.61
CA GLY A 112 26.89 -15.95 -2.90
C GLY A 112 26.74 -15.04 -4.13
N LYS A 113 25.53 -14.96 -4.69
CA LYS A 113 25.21 -14.04 -5.79
C LYS A 113 24.26 -12.96 -5.28
N SER A 114 24.56 -11.70 -5.63
CA SER A 114 23.63 -10.60 -5.42
C SER A 114 22.52 -10.67 -6.47
N LEU A 115 21.26 -10.61 -6.00
CA LEU A 115 20.07 -10.60 -6.82
C LEU A 115 19.32 -9.29 -6.57
N ALA A 116 19.17 -8.49 -7.60
CA ALA A 116 18.32 -7.31 -7.57
C ALA A 116 16.99 -7.64 -8.25
N TYR A 117 15.88 -7.24 -7.62
CA TYR A 117 14.54 -7.43 -8.17
C TYR A 117 13.62 -6.28 -7.77
N PRO A 118 12.61 -5.95 -8.61
CA PRO A 118 11.68 -4.89 -8.29
C PRO A 118 10.82 -5.26 -7.09
N ASP A 119 10.48 -4.26 -6.27
CA ASP A 119 9.49 -4.42 -5.22
C ASP A 119 8.09 -4.57 -5.83
N THR A 120 7.29 -5.40 -5.18
CA THR A 120 5.85 -5.56 -5.45
C THR A 120 5.10 -5.55 -4.14
N LEU A 121 3.89 -5.03 -4.16
CA LEU A 121 3.09 -4.84 -2.97
C LEU A 121 1.68 -5.40 -3.16
N VAL A 122 1.18 -6.11 -2.18
CA VAL A 122 -0.24 -6.41 -2.02
C VAL A 122 -0.75 -5.82 -0.71
N GLY A 123 -2.00 -5.40 -0.69
CA GLY A 123 -2.67 -4.90 0.48
C GLY A 123 -4.12 -5.35 0.52
N THR A 124 -4.79 -5.11 1.65
CA THR A 124 -6.12 -5.65 1.93
C THR A 124 -7.27 -4.83 1.33
N ASP A 125 -6.98 -3.72 0.67
CA ASP A 125 -8.00 -2.89 0.03
C ASP A 125 -7.56 -2.23 -1.29
N SER A 126 -8.48 -1.44 -1.87
CA SER A 126 -8.31 -0.77 -3.15
C SER A 126 -7.24 0.32 -3.15
N HIS A 127 -6.94 0.94 -2.01
CA HIS A 127 -5.98 2.04 -1.91
C HIS A 127 -4.51 1.60 -2.01
N THR A 128 -4.27 0.30 -1.98
CA THR A 128 -2.93 -0.27 -2.20
C THR A 128 -2.31 0.18 -3.53
N THR A 129 -3.14 0.48 -4.52
CA THR A 129 -2.70 0.94 -5.84
C THR A 129 -2.00 2.30 -5.82
N MET A 130 -2.08 3.06 -4.75
CA MET A 130 -1.40 4.35 -4.60
C MET A 130 0.12 4.23 -4.78
N ILE A 131 0.71 3.11 -4.39
CA ILE A 131 2.16 2.85 -4.51
C ILE A 131 2.64 2.82 -5.97
N ASN A 132 1.75 2.58 -6.92
CA ASN A 132 2.11 2.56 -8.34
C ASN A 132 2.57 3.94 -8.86
N GLY A 133 2.26 5.01 -8.13
CA GLY A 133 2.79 6.35 -8.41
C GLY A 133 4.32 6.43 -8.30
N LEU A 134 4.93 5.55 -7.50
CA LEU A 134 6.39 5.39 -7.33
C LEU A 134 7.01 4.38 -8.31
N GLY A 135 6.23 3.77 -9.19
CA GLY A 135 6.72 2.71 -10.06
C GLY A 135 6.84 1.34 -9.38
N VAL A 136 6.28 1.18 -8.17
CA VAL A 136 6.15 -0.12 -7.49
C VAL A 136 4.82 -0.74 -7.88
N LEU A 137 4.84 -1.96 -8.40
CA LEU A 137 3.61 -2.66 -8.75
C LEU A 137 2.87 -3.10 -7.49
N GLY A 138 1.73 -2.47 -7.24
CA GLY A 138 0.87 -2.78 -6.10
C GLY A 138 -0.60 -2.84 -6.49
N TRP A 139 -1.33 -3.75 -5.87
CA TRP A 139 -2.79 -3.86 -6.04
C TRP A 139 -3.47 -4.40 -4.79
N GLY A 140 -4.74 -4.05 -4.64
CA GLY A 140 -5.59 -4.54 -3.56
C GLY A 140 -6.06 -5.96 -3.82
N VAL A 141 -5.98 -6.79 -2.78
CA VAL A 141 -6.51 -8.16 -2.75
C VAL A 141 -7.40 -8.33 -1.53
N GLY A 142 -8.06 -9.47 -1.39
CA GLY A 142 -8.75 -9.80 -0.15
C GLY A 142 -7.79 -10.08 1.01
N GLY A 143 -8.24 -9.93 2.25
CA GLY A 143 -7.41 -10.18 3.44
C GLY A 143 -6.76 -11.56 3.42
N ILE A 144 -7.54 -12.61 3.14
CA ILE A 144 -7.05 -14.00 3.03
C ILE A 144 -5.97 -14.15 1.96
N GLU A 145 -6.09 -13.46 0.84
CA GLU A 145 -5.09 -13.50 -0.23
C GLU A 145 -3.80 -12.80 0.17
N ALA A 146 -3.90 -11.67 0.88
CA ALA A 146 -2.74 -10.97 1.42
C ALA A 146 -1.99 -11.83 2.45
N GLU A 147 -2.71 -12.49 3.33
CA GLU A 147 -2.15 -13.42 4.32
C GLU A 147 -1.50 -14.63 3.66
N ALA A 148 -2.15 -15.20 2.64
CA ALA A 148 -1.57 -16.29 1.86
C ALA A 148 -0.24 -15.89 1.21
N ALA A 149 -0.17 -14.66 0.65
CA ALA A 149 1.06 -14.12 0.10
C ALA A 149 2.15 -13.94 1.17
N MET A 150 1.78 -13.43 2.36
CA MET A 150 2.71 -13.31 3.49
C MET A 150 3.28 -14.67 3.92
N LEU A 151 2.47 -15.72 3.86
CA LEU A 151 2.86 -17.09 4.17
C LEU A 151 3.54 -17.82 2.98
N GLY A 152 3.89 -17.11 1.93
CA GLY A 152 4.62 -17.63 0.78
C GLY A 152 3.79 -18.42 -0.22
N GLN A 153 2.47 -18.33 -0.15
CA GLN A 153 1.62 -18.92 -1.19
C GLN A 153 1.59 -18.03 -2.44
N PRO A 154 1.77 -18.57 -3.62
CA PRO A 154 1.73 -17.79 -4.85
C PRO A 154 0.31 -17.31 -5.16
N ILE A 155 0.18 -16.06 -5.57
CA ILE A 155 -1.04 -15.52 -6.15
C ILE A 155 -0.96 -15.69 -7.67
N SER A 156 -1.96 -16.36 -8.25
CA SER A 156 -2.05 -16.56 -9.70
C SER A 156 -2.89 -15.45 -10.31
N LEU A 157 -2.32 -14.76 -11.28
CA LEU A 157 -3.00 -13.74 -12.08
C LEU A 157 -2.98 -14.16 -13.56
N LEU A 158 -4.06 -13.85 -14.28
CA LEU A 158 -4.01 -13.85 -15.74
C LEU A 158 -3.10 -12.71 -16.20
N ILE A 159 -2.29 -12.96 -17.22
CA ILE A 159 -1.46 -11.89 -17.81
C ILE A 159 -2.39 -10.77 -18.29
N PRO A 160 -2.34 -9.58 -17.68
CA PRO A 160 -3.27 -8.51 -18.00
C PRO A 160 -2.94 -7.88 -19.36
N GLN A 161 -3.97 -7.36 -20.01
CA GLN A 161 -3.76 -6.40 -21.08
C GLN A 161 -3.27 -5.09 -20.51
N VAL A 162 -2.34 -4.44 -21.22
CA VAL A 162 -1.81 -3.13 -20.84
C VAL A 162 -2.38 -2.06 -21.76
N ILE A 163 -2.91 -1.00 -21.16
CA ILE A 163 -3.39 0.21 -21.84
C ILE A 163 -2.43 1.34 -21.54
N GLY A 164 -1.84 1.92 -22.57
CA GLY A 164 -1.00 3.10 -22.43
C GLY A 164 -1.84 4.37 -22.33
N PHE A 165 -1.61 5.19 -21.30
CA PHE A 165 -2.20 6.52 -21.15
C PHE A 165 -1.13 7.59 -21.29
N LYS A 166 -1.17 8.34 -22.41
CA LYS A 166 -0.14 9.34 -22.70
C LYS A 166 -0.52 10.70 -22.13
N LEU A 167 0.35 11.25 -21.29
CA LEU A 167 0.27 12.62 -20.78
C LEU A 167 1.22 13.52 -21.56
N ASN A 168 0.67 14.61 -22.09
CA ASN A 168 1.45 15.60 -22.86
C ASN A 168 1.21 17.01 -22.31
N GLY A 169 2.24 17.84 -22.33
CA GLY A 169 2.17 19.23 -21.90
C GLY A 169 2.02 19.38 -20.40
N ARG A 170 1.41 20.47 -19.98
CA ARG A 170 1.30 20.89 -18.57
C ARG A 170 -0.14 21.20 -18.21
N LEU A 171 -0.46 21.10 -16.94
CA LEU A 171 -1.74 21.57 -16.41
C LEU A 171 -1.86 23.08 -16.63
N PRO A 172 -3.00 23.56 -17.17
CA PRO A 172 -3.27 24.99 -17.28
C PRO A 172 -3.29 25.66 -15.90
N GLU A 173 -2.94 26.94 -15.86
CA GLU A 173 -3.03 27.73 -14.64
C GLU A 173 -4.47 27.72 -14.10
N GLY A 174 -4.62 27.51 -12.79
CA GLY A 174 -5.91 27.41 -12.11
C GLY A 174 -6.53 26.01 -12.10
N THR A 175 -5.94 25.02 -12.76
CA THR A 175 -6.35 23.62 -12.62
C THR A 175 -5.62 22.95 -11.47
N THR A 176 -6.27 21.97 -10.86
CA THR A 176 -5.76 21.21 -9.72
C THR A 176 -5.45 19.76 -10.10
N ALA A 177 -4.72 19.06 -9.25
CA ALA A 177 -4.53 17.61 -9.37
C ALA A 177 -5.88 16.87 -9.42
N THR A 178 -6.87 17.33 -8.67
CA THR A 178 -8.22 16.74 -8.66
C THR A 178 -8.90 16.83 -10.04
N ASP A 179 -8.78 17.96 -10.74
CA ASP A 179 -9.32 18.10 -12.09
C ASP A 179 -8.69 17.09 -13.06
N LEU A 180 -7.36 16.92 -12.98
CA LEU A 180 -6.65 15.93 -13.77
C LEU A 180 -7.11 14.50 -13.44
N VAL A 181 -7.13 14.14 -12.17
CA VAL A 181 -7.50 12.80 -11.70
C VAL A 181 -8.92 12.44 -12.13
N LEU A 182 -9.88 13.34 -11.97
CA LEU A 182 -11.27 13.11 -12.39
C LEU A 182 -11.39 12.97 -13.91
N THR A 183 -10.65 13.78 -14.67
CA THR A 183 -10.61 13.68 -16.14
C THR A 183 -10.03 12.34 -16.60
N VAL A 184 -8.90 11.92 -16.01
CA VAL A 184 -8.28 10.63 -16.29
C VAL A 184 -9.24 9.48 -15.97
N THR A 185 -9.90 9.55 -14.81
CA THR A 185 -10.88 8.57 -14.36
C THR A 185 -12.04 8.43 -15.36
N GLU A 186 -12.62 9.54 -15.80
CA GLU A 186 -13.70 9.55 -16.79
C GLU A 186 -13.23 8.94 -18.12
N MET A 187 -12.08 9.38 -18.63
CA MET A 187 -11.54 8.87 -19.90
C MET A 187 -11.30 7.36 -19.86
N LEU A 188 -10.68 6.85 -18.80
CA LEU A 188 -10.36 5.43 -18.66
C LEU A 188 -11.63 4.58 -18.44
N ARG A 189 -12.60 5.07 -17.68
CA ARG A 189 -13.91 4.38 -17.55
C ARG A 189 -14.62 4.26 -18.90
N ASN A 190 -14.66 5.35 -19.66
CA ASN A 190 -15.29 5.36 -21.00
C ASN A 190 -14.55 4.45 -21.98
N HIS A 191 -13.23 4.34 -21.89
CA HIS A 191 -12.43 3.43 -22.70
C HIS A 191 -12.63 1.94 -22.32
N GLY A 192 -12.97 1.65 -21.08
CA GLY A 192 -13.18 0.30 -20.58
C GLY A 192 -11.88 -0.44 -20.25
N VAL A 193 -11.34 -0.17 -19.08
CA VAL A 193 -10.07 -0.72 -18.58
C VAL A 193 -10.23 -1.78 -17.49
N VAL A 194 -11.44 -2.32 -17.30
CA VAL A 194 -11.72 -3.30 -16.25
C VAL A 194 -10.83 -4.54 -16.42
N GLY A 195 -10.12 -4.88 -15.34
CA GLY A 195 -9.19 -6.00 -15.30
C GLY A 195 -7.92 -5.82 -16.12
N LYS A 196 -7.62 -4.60 -16.55
CA LYS A 196 -6.41 -4.26 -17.29
C LYS A 196 -5.44 -3.47 -16.42
N PHE A 197 -4.18 -3.41 -16.84
CA PHE A 197 -3.19 -2.49 -16.31
C PHE A 197 -3.18 -1.22 -17.17
N VAL A 198 -3.00 -0.08 -16.52
CA VAL A 198 -2.80 1.21 -17.19
C VAL A 198 -1.36 1.67 -16.94
N GLU A 199 -0.63 1.96 -18.01
CA GLU A 199 0.72 2.55 -17.93
C GLU A 199 0.66 4.01 -18.34
N PHE A 200 1.08 4.89 -17.45
CA PHE A 200 1.19 6.32 -17.72
C PHE A 200 2.56 6.63 -18.31
N TYR A 201 2.59 7.41 -19.37
CA TYR A 201 3.82 7.79 -20.07
C TYR A 201 3.66 9.14 -20.77
N GLY A 202 4.76 9.66 -21.30
CA GLY A 202 4.77 10.91 -22.07
C GLY A 202 5.54 12.02 -21.36
N ASP A 203 5.77 13.09 -22.10
CA ASP A 203 6.54 14.26 -21.67
C ASP A 203 5.85 15.09 -20.55
N GLY A 204 4.53 15.00 -20.44
CA GLY A 204 3.78 15.63 -19.36
C GLY A 204 4.08 15.07 -17.97
N LEU A 205 4.74 13.89 -17.86
CA LEU A 205 5.13 13.34 -16.56
C LEU A 205 6.20 14.17 -15.86
N ALA A 206 7.06 14.85 -16.61
CA ALA A 206 8.14 15.65 -16.04
C ALA A 206 7.64 16.81 -15.16
N ASP A 207 6.43 17.29 -15.42
CA ASP A 207 5.79 18.39 -14.68
C ASP A 207 4.74 17.88 -13.67
N LEU A 208 4.58 16.58 -13.53
CA LEU A 208 3.63 15.96 -12.62
C LEU A 208 4.33 15.45 -11.35
N PRO A 209 4.13 16.12 -10.20
CA PRO A 209 4.77 15.70 -8.95
C PRO A 209 4.27 14.33 -8.49
N LEU A 210 5.09 13.66 -7.67
CA LEU A 210 4.78 12.33 -7.15
C LEU A 210 3.41 12.25 -6.46
N ALA A 211 3.04 13.26 -5.70
CA ALA A 211 1.74 13.29 -5.00
C ALA A 211 0.55 13.17 -5.96
N ASP A 212 0.64 13.83 -7.13
CA ASP A 212 -0.40 13.78 -8.15
C ASP A 212 -0.41 12.43 -8.87
N ARG A 213 0.77 11.87 -9.19
CA ARG A 213 0.90 10.50 -9.72
C ARG A 213 0.30 9.48 -8.76
N ALA A 214 0.62 9.58 -7.47
CA ALA A 214 0.07 8.72 -6.43
C ALA A 214 -1.47 8.83 -6.34
N THR A 215 -2.02 10.03 -6.48
CA THR A 215 -3.47 10.23 -6.48
C THR A 215 -4.14 9.58 -7.69
N ILE A 216 -3.56 9.71 -8.88
CA ILE A 216 -4.05 9.03 -10.09
C ILE A 216 -3.97 7.50 -9.93
N ALA A 217 -2.85 7.00 -9.42
CA ALA A 217 -2.65 5.58 -9.16
C ALA A 217 -3.63 5.03 -8.11
N ASN A 218 -3.91 5.81 -7.07
CA ASN A 218 -4.88 5.47 -6.01
C ASN A 218 -6.29 5.27 -6.56
N MET A 219 -6.67 6.03 -7.60
CA MET A 219 -7.97 5.96 -8.25
C MET A 219 -8.09 4.82 -9.27
N ALA A 220 -7.11 3.92 -9.36
CA ALA A 220 -7.18 2.80 -10.31
C ALA A 220 -8.45 1.96 -10.18
N PRO A 221 -8.91 1.58 -8.98
CA PRO A 221 -10.16 0.88 -8.81
C PRO A 221 -11.38 1.68 -9.29
N GLU A 222 -11.38 2.98 -9.11
CA GLU A 222 -12.47 3.87 -9.50
C GLU A 222 -12.62 3.97 -11.02
N TYR A 223 -11.52 3.98 -11.79
CA TYR A 223 -11.61 3.86 -13.24
C TYR A 223 -11.71 2.43 -13.73
N GLY A 224 -11.61 1.43 -12.83
CA GLY A 224 -11.86 0.01 -13.09
C GLY A 224 -10.61 -0.80 -13.46
N ALA A 225 -9.42 -0.21 -13.44
CA ALA A 225 -8.18 -0.93 -13.71
C ALA A 225 -7.69 -1.70 -12.48
N THR A 226 -6.89 -2.72 -12.71
CA THR A 226 -6.19 -3.44 -11.62
C THR A 226 -5.13 -2.56 -10.99
N CYS A 227 -4.40 -1.80 -11.78
CA CYS A 227 -3.44 -0.78 -11.34
C CYS A 227 -3.25 0.30 -12.41
N GLY A 228 -2.71 1.46 -11.98
CA GLY A 228 -2.26 2.52 -12.87
C GLY A 228 -0.83 2.88 -12.52
N ILE A 229 0.15 2.36 -13.28
CA ILE A 229 1.56 2.43 -12.94
C ILE A 229 2.26 3.59 -13.65
N PHE A 230 3.14 4.25 -12.91
CA PHE A 230 4.02 5.30 -13.42
C PHE A 230 5.45 4.79 -13.56
N PRO A 231 6.26 5.35 -14.46
CA PRO A 231 7.66 5.00 -14.55
C PRO A 231 8.43 5.51 -13.33
N ILE A 232 9.55 4.86 -13.06
CA ILE A 232 10.57 5.32 -12.12
C ILE A 232 11.41 6.36 -12.84
N ASP A 233 11.55 7.57 -12.30
CA ASP A 233 12.32 8.68 -12.86
C ASP A 233 13.16 9.42 -11.80
#